data_35ccd9480fd1d8f7d9ca407fed5c69c3
#
_entry.id   35ccd9480fd1d8f7d9ca407fed5c69c3
#
_cell.length_a   1.000
_cell.length_b   1.000
_cell.length_c   1.000
_cell.angle_alpha   90.00
_cell.angle_beta   90.00
_cell.angle_gamma   90.00
#
_symmetry.space_group_name_H-M   'P 1'
#
loop_
_entity.id
_entity.type
_entity.pdbx_description
1 polymer ?
#
loop_
_entity_poly.entity_id
_entity_poly.type
_entity_poly.pdbx_seq_one_letter_code
_entity_poly.pdbx_strand_id
1 'polypeptide(L)'
;MKKTIKALISALLIVCLLLPLAACGNSSGEATLKIAIPNDTTNEARALLLLQDKGYIKLKDGVGITATVLDIAENPKNIQFSEVEAAQLPNLLPDVDYAVINSNYAISAGLNPTKDALALEGSSSAYANILAVKEGNEENPLVKALIAALSSRQVADYITEKYDGSVISVVENPGDGYDPDLDYSAIAGQTITVAASPAPHAEILALAKEILAAKDGTLDIQEYSDYVIPNNVVEDGTVLANYFQHTPYLDDFNAQNGTHLVSVLSVHVEPLGLYGGKQSSLDALK
;
A
#
# COMPACT_ATOMS: atom_id res chain seq x y z
N MET A 1 -69.49 -31.63 26.61
CA MET A 1 -68.30 -31.84 25.73
C MET A 1 -67.71 -30.58 25.09
N LYS A 2 -68.47 -29.62 24.52
CA LYS A 2 -67.95 -28.42 23.89
C LYS A 2 -67.29 -27.38 24.83
N LYS A 3 -67.66 -27.31 26.12
CA LYS A 3 -67.10 -26.38 27.10
C LYS A 3 -65.73 -26.84 27.70
N THR A 4 -65.56 -28.13 27.86
CA THR A 4 -64.30 -28.74 28.36
C THR A 4 -63.21 -28.71 27.37
N ILE A 5 -63.51 -28.79 26.06
CA ILE A 5 -62.48 -28.71 24.96
C ILE A 5 -61.99 -27.29 24.84
N LYS A 6 -62.79 -26.24 25.01
CA LYS A 6 -62.32 -24.84 24.97
C LYS A 6 -61.41 -24.47 26.14
N ALA A 7 -61.64 -25.05 27.34
CA ALA A 7 -60.79 -24.83 28.51
C ALA A 7 -59.38 -25.49 28.35
N LEU A 8 -59.34 -26.68 27.73
CA LEU A 8 -58.07 -27.39 27.44
C LEU A 8 -57.27 -26.71 26.37
N ILE A 9 -57.88 -26.14 25.34
CA ILE A 9 -57.21 -25.40 24.31
C ILE A 9 -56.62 -24.06 24.83
N SER A 10 -57.38 -23.38 25.73
CA SER A 10 -56.87 -22.13 26.36
C SER A 10 -55.74 -22.40 27.35
N ALA A 11 -55.73 -23.52 28.07
CA ALA A 11 -54.64 -23.89 28.96
C ALA A 11 -53.35 -24.28 28.18
N LEU A 12 -53.50 -24.94 27.02
CA LEU A 12 -52.35 -25.29 26.15
C LEU A 12 -51.73 -24.08 25.49
N LEU A 13 -52.51 -23.04 25.12
CA LEU A 13 -51.99 -21.79 24.56
C LEU A 13 -51.25 -20.92 25.57
N ILE A 14 -51.60 -20.98 26.86
CA ILE A 14 -50.90 -20.24 27.92
C ILE A 14 -49.58 -20.91 28.30
N VAL A 15 -49.46 -22.22 28.20
CA VAL A 15 -48.20 -22.95 28.46
C VAL A 15 -47.18 -22.74 27.33
N CYS A 16 -47.60 -22.52 26.09
CA CYS A 16 -46.72 -22.21 24.98
C CYS A 16 -46.17 -20.76 24.98
N LEU A 17 -46.74 -19.85 25.77
CA LEU A 17 -46.29 -18.45 25.87
C LEU A 17 -45.28 -18.20 26.99
N LEU A 18 -44.97 -19.20 27.82
CA LEU A 18 -44.04 -19.05 28.96
C LEU A 18 -42.70 -19.74 28.78
N LEU A 19 -42.37 -20.22 27.56
CA LEU A 19 -41.12 -20.96 27.29
C LEU A 19 -40.12 -20.34 26.30
N PRO A 20 -40.09 -19.05 26.03
CA PRO A 20 -38.90 -18.52 25.33
C PRO A 20 -38.21 -17.38 26.05
N LEU A 21 -38.08 -17.40 27.40
CA LEU A 21 -37.28 -16.38 28.08
C LEU A 21 -35.99 -16.93 28.76
N ALA A 22 -35.61 -18.16 28.50
CA ALA A 22 -34.39 -18.74 29.06
C ALA A 22 -33.32 -19.11 28.03
N ALA A 23 -33.45 -18.62 26.79
CA ALA A 23 -32.46 -18.86 25.74
C ALA A 23 -31.74 -17.56 25.27
N CYS A 24 -31.71 -16.53 26.12
CA CYS A 24 -30.62 -15.55 26.04
C CYS A 24 -29.44 -16.15 26.82
N GLY A 25 -28.85 -17.21 26.28
CA GLY A 25 -27.48 -17.54 26.60
C GLY A 25 -26.67 -16.29 26.28
N ASN A 26 -26.04 -15.72 27.29
CA ASN A 26 -24.97 -14.79 27.15
C ASN A 26 -23.87 -15.50 26.32
N SER A 27 -24.00 -15.55 25.01
CA SER A 27 -22.84 -15.61 24.15
C SER A 27 -22.20 -14.24 24.33
N SER A 28 -21.30 -14.14 25.29
CA SER A 28 -20.19 -13.19 25.22
C SER A 28 -19.41 -13.57 23.96
N GLY A 29 -19.96 -13.28 22.78
CA GLY A 29 -19.21 -13.26 21.56
C GLY A 29 -18.13 -12.19 21.80
N GLU A 30 -16.89 -12.63 22.01
CA GLU A 30 -15.77 -11.72 21.90
C GLU A 30 -16.00 -10.95 20.61
N ALA A 31 -16.04 -9.62 20.70
CA ALA A 31 -16.23 -8.78 19.53
C ALA A 31 -15.12 -9.14 18.55
N THR A 32 -15.49 -9.69 17.41
CA THR A 32 -14.53 -10.13 16.41
C THR A 32 -13.84 -8.90 15.84
N LEU A 33 -12.52 -8.80 15.98
CA LEU A 33 -11.74 -7.69 15.44
C LEU A 33 -11.71 -7.77 13.91
N LYS A 34 -11.91 -6.64 13.25
CA LYS A 34 -11.87 -6.53 11.80
C LYS A 34 -10.67 -5.71 11.36
N ILE A 35 -9.80 -6.31 10.54
CA ILE A 35 -8.64 -5.63 9.94
C ILE A 35 -8.80 -5.60 8.43
N ALA A 36 -8.75 -4.39 7.84
CA ALA A 36 -8.68 -4.22 6.40
C ALA A 36 -7.22 -4.26 5.92
N ILE A 37 -6.97 -4.97 4.83
CA ILE A 37 -5.65 -5.14 4.20
C ILE A 37 -5.75 -4.97 2.68
N PRO A 38 -4.63 -4.65 1.98
CA PRO A 38 -4.60 -4.65 0.52
C PRO A 38 -4.98 -6.02 -0.07
N ASN A 39 -5.56 -6.03 -1.25
CA ASN A 39 -5.99 -7.26 -1.96
C ASN A 39 -5.06 -7.66 -3.12
N ASP A 40 -4.02 -6.88 -3.41
CA ASP A 40 -3.00 -7.31 -4.35
C ASP A 40 -2.00 -8.24 -3.67
N THR A 41 -1.50 -9.23 -4.42
CA THR A 41 -0.70 -10.36 -3.93
C THR A 41 0.46 -9.91 -3.03
N THR A 42 1.21 -8.91 -3.45
CA THR A 42 2.44 -8.52 -2.77
C THR A 42 2.18 -7.66 -1.54
N ASN A 43 1.20 -6.73 -1.59
CA ASN A 43 0.87 -5.90 -0.43
C ASN A 43 -0.01 -6.63 0.59
N GLU A 44 -0.87 -7.61 0.18
CA GLU A 44 -1.54 -8.54 1.09
C GLU A 44 -0.50 -9.30 1.92
N ALA A 45 0.45 -9.96 1.24
CA ALA A 45 1.52 -10.70 1.92
C ALA A 45 2.32 -9.81 2.87
N ARG A 46 2.68 -8.59 2.43
CA ARG A 46 3.41 -7.60 3.22
C ARG A 46 2.63 -7.18 4.47
N ALA A 47 1.31 -6.98 4.35
CA ALA A 47 0.44 -6.66 5.48
C ALA A 47 0.38 -7.82 6.50
N LEU A 48 0.25 -9.05 6.02
CA LEU A 48 0.24 -10.24 6.89
C LEU A 48 1.59 -10.46 7.58
N LEU A 49 2.71 -10.22 6.88
CA LEU A 49 4.05 -10.28 7.45
C LEU A 49 4.26 -9.21 8.55
N LEU A 50 3.73 -7.98 8.35
CA LEU A 50 3.74 -6.96 9.40
C LEU A 50 2.97 -7.43 10.64
N LEU A 51 1.77 -7.98 10.48
CA LEU A 51 0.96 -8.47 11.59
C LEU A 51 1.62 -9.65 12.31
N GLN A 52 2.32 -10.54 11.58
CA GLN A 52 3.12 -11.60 12.14
C GLN A 52 4.33 -11.07 12.92
N ASP A 53 5.06 -10.09 12.37
CA ASP A 53 6.20 -9.45 13.04
C ASP A 53 5.80 -8.84 14.40
N LYS A 54 4.59 -8.27 14.46
CA LYS A 54 4.02 -7.75 15.71
C LYS A 54 3.42 -8.82 16.63
N GLY A 55 3.39 -10.08 16.20
CA GLY A 55 2.92 -11.21 16.99
C GLY A 55 1.39 -11.35 17.08
N TYR A 56 0.64 -10.74 16.18
CA TYR A 56 -0.83 -10.79 16.18
C TYR A 56 -1.39 -12.03 15.49
N ILE A 57 -0.66 -12.55 14.51
CA ILE A 57 -0.97 -13.79 13.78
C ILE A 57 0.33 -14.59 13.60
N LYS A 58 0.18 -15.85 13.17
CA LYS A 58 1.28 -16.67 12.69
C LYS A 58 0.93 -17.24 11.33
N LEU A 59 1.81 -17.07 10.37
CA LEU A 59 1.69 -17.65 9.03
C LEU A 59 2.30 -19.06 9.01
N LYS A 60 1.91 -19.86 8.04
CA LYS A 60 2.55 -21.14 7.73
C LYS A 60 4.02 -20.93 7.36
N ASP A 61 4.85 -21.90 7.69
CA ASP A 61 6.28 -21.82 7.39
C ASP A 61 6.52 -21.75 5.86
N GLY A 62 7.41 -20.85 5.46
CA GLY A 62 7.90 -20.75 4.08
C GLY A 62 7.03 -19.98 3.09
N VAL A 63 5.89 -19.41 3.49
CA VAL A 63 5.00 -18.65 2.57
C VAL A 63 5.56 -17.31 2.09
N GLY A 64 6.33 -16.60 2.94
CA GLY A 64 7.05 -15.38 2.58
C GLY A 64 6.18 -14.31 1.90
N ILE A 65 6.70 -13.72 0.83
CA ILE A 65 6.09 -12.60 0.08
C ILE A 65 4.88 -12.99 -0.81
N THR A 66 4.44 -14.22 -0.75
CA THR A 66 3.25 -14.72 -1.45
C THR A 66 2.16 -15.18 -0.47
N ALA A 67 2.29 -14.83 0.82
CA ALA A 67 1.33 -15.19 1.84
C ALA A 67 -0.05 -14.58 1.56
N THR A 68 -1.09 -15.36 1.78
CA THR A 68 -2.49 -14.91 1.73
C THR A 68 -3.18 -15.15 3.08
N VAL A 69 -4.38 -14.63 3.29
CA VAL A 69 -5.18 -14.91 4.50
C VAL A 69 -5.41 -16.41 4.72
N LEU A 70 -5.35 -17.22 3.67
CA LEU A 70 -5.46 -18.68 3.74
C LEU A 70 -4.22 -19.34 4.36
N ASP A 71 -3.12 -18.61 4.46
CA ASP A 71 -1.86 -19.10 5.03
C ASP A 71 -1.70 -18.75 6.50
N ILE A 72 -2.70 -18.19 7.13
CA ILE A 72 -2.70 -17.93 8.57
C ILE A 72 -2.83 -19.27 9.30
N ALA A 73 -1.78 -19.66 10.05
CA ALA A 73 -1.74 -20.86 10.85
C ALA A 73 -2.32 -20.64 12.26
N GLU A 74 -2.09 -19.46 12.86
CA GLU A 74 -2.64 -19.09 14.15
C GLU A 74 -3.23 -17.68 14.11
N ASN A 75 -4.45 -17.55 14.63
CA ASN A 75 -5.21 -16.30 14.71
C ASN A 75 -5.90 -16.24 16.09
N PRO A 76 -5.15 -15.97 17.15
CA PRO A 76 -5.63 -16.12 18.52
C PRO A 76 -6.75 -15.14 18.90
N LYS A 77 -6.88 -14.03 18.20
CA LYS A 77 -7.91 -13.00 18.42
C LYS A 77 -9.09 -13.13 17.46
N ASN A 78 -9.18 -14.20 16.68
CA ASN A 78 -10.22 -14.41 15.66
C ASN A 78 -10.39 -13.18 14.74
N ILE A 79 -9.28 -12.58 14.31
CA ILE A 79 -9.28 -11.41 13.42
C ILE A 79 -9.99 -11.80 12.11
N GLN A 80 -10.95 -10.99 11.71
CA GLN A 80 -11.56 -11.08 10.39
C GLN A 80 -10.85 -10.12 9.45
N PHE A 81 -10.30 -10.65 8.39
CA PHE A 81 -9.64 -9.86 7.35
C PHE A 81 -10.64 -9.40 6.29
N SER A 82 -10.47 -8.16 5.84
CA SER A 82 -11.22 -7.57 4.73
C SER A 82 -10.19 -7.14 3.68
N GLU A 83 -10.08 -7.92 2.61
CA GLU A 83 -9.16 -7.66 1.50
C GLU A 83 -9.84 -6.67 0.55
N VAL A 84 -9.22 -5.51 0.36
CA VAL A 84 -9.76 -4.44 -0.48
C VAL A 84 -8.66 -3.77 -1.28
N GLU A 85 -9.03 -3.08 -2.35
CA GLU A 85 -8.08 -2.28 -3.11
C GLU A 85 -7.35 -1.28 -2.20
N ALA A 86 -6.02 -1.21 -2.32
CA ALA A 86 -5.16 -0.44 -1.42
C ALA A 86 -5.56 1.04 -1.31
N ALA A 87 -6.00 1.65 -2.43
CA ALA A 87 -6.48 3.03 -2.48
C ALA A 87 -7.72 3.30 -1.60
N GLN A 88 -8.50 2.27 -1.26
CA GLN A 88 -9.72 2.41 -0.47
C GLN A 88 -9.48 2.28 1.04
N LEU A 89 -8.33 1.76 1.46
CA LEU A 89 -8.05 1.45 2.87
C LEU A 89 -8.17 2.67 3.80
N PRO A 90 -7.66 3.88 3.46
CA PRO A 90 -7.84 5.04 4.35
C PRO A 90 -9.31 5.38 4.59
N ASN A 91 -10.16 5.21 3.58
CA ASN A 91 -11.60 5.51 3.66
C ASN A 91 -12.36 4.52 4.55
N LEU A 92 -11.81 3.31 4.75
CA LEU A 92 -12.44 2.27 5.56
C LEU A 92 -12.12 2.37 7.06
N LEU A 93 -11.19 3.23 7.48
CA LEU A 93 -10.82 3.36 8.89
C LEU A 93 -12.03 3.54 9.84
N PRO A 94 -13.07 4.34 9.53
CA PRO A 94 -14.25 4.46 10.41
C PRO A 94 -15.06 3.18 10.55
N ASP A 95 -14.93 2.22 9.61
CA ASP A 95 -15.77 1.03 9.51
C ASP A 95 -15.09 -0.25 10.03
N VAL A 96 -13.79 -0.22 10.27
CA VAL A 96 -12.97 -1.35 10.74
C VAL A 96 -12.29 -1.03 12.07
N ASP A 97 -11.79 -2.06 12.76
CA ASP A 97 -11.01 -1.86 13.99
C ASP A 97 -9.62 -1.32 13.67
N TYR A 98 -9.01 -1.85 12.61
CA TYR A 98 -7.70 -1.45 12.11
C TYR A 98 -7.65 -1.58 10.58
N ALA A 99 -6.69 -0.89 9.96
CA ALA A 99 -6.31 -1.11 8.57
C ALA A 99 -4.79 -1.09 8.41
N VAL A 100 -4.27 -1.96 7.55
CA VAL A 100 -2.86 -1.91 7.13
C VAL A 100 -2.83 -1.14 5.81
N ILE A 101 -2.16 0.02 5.81
CA ILE A 101 -2.23 0.98 4.71
C ILE A 101 -0.82 1.28 4.18
N ASN A 102 -0.67 1.24 2.85
CA ASN A 102 0.54 1.68 2.17
C ASN A 102 0.77 3.18 2.41
N SER A 103 2.02 3.59 2.67
CA SER A 103 2.32 4.95 3.10
C SER A 103 1.94 6.02 2.08
N ASN A 104 2.06 5.77 0.78
CA ASN A 104 1.60 6.71 -0.25
C ASN A 104 0.09 7.03 -0.13
N TYR A 105 -0.76 6.04 0.15
CA TYR A 105 -2.19 6.26 0.37
C TYR A 105 -2.48 6.91 1.73
N ALA A 106 -1.72 6.55 2.77
CA ALA A 106 -1.82 7.21 4.07
C ALA A 106 -1.48 8.70 3.95
N ILE A 107 -0.36 9.05 3.32
CA ILE A 107 0.07 10.43 3.09
C ILE A 107 -0.96 11.20 2.25
N SER A 108 -1.45 10.60 1.15
CA SER A 108 -2.49 11.20 0.30
C SER A 108 -3.81 11.45 1.05
N ALA A 109 -4.11 10.64 2.07
CA ALA A 109 -5.27 10.83 2.95
C ALA A 109 -5.01 11.80 4.12
N GLY A 110 -3.83 12.42 4.19
CA GLY A 110 -3.45 13.37 5.25
C GLY A 110 -2.96 12.72 6.54
N LEU A 111 -2.70 11.41 6.55
CA LEU A 111 -2.10 10.71 7.68
C LEU A 111 -0.57 10.83 7.60
N ASN A 112 0.06 10.92 8.76
CA ASN A 112 1.51 10.87 8.88
C ASN A 112 1.93 9.48 9.37
N PRO A 113 2.59 8.64 8.54
CA PRO A 113 2.93 7.27 8.91
C PRO A 113 3.69 7.15 10.24
N THR A 114 4.66 8.03 10.51
CA THR A 114 5.45 7.97 11.74
C THR A 114 4.71 8.44 13.00
N LYS A 115 3.59 9.19 12.85
CA LYS A 115 2.85 9.77 13.99
C LYS A 115 1.51 9.07 14.20
N ASP A 116 0.84 8.66 13.13
CA ASP A 116 -0.54 8.20 13.17
C ASP A 116 -0.64 6.66 13.10
N ALA A 117 0.39 5.97 12.58
CA ALA A 117 0.41 4.52 12.61
C ALA A 117 0.65 4.00 14.03
N LEU A 118 -0.14 3.00 14.44
CA LEU A 118 0.02 2.30 15.72
C LEU A 118 1.21 1.31 15.69
N ALA A 119 1.55 0.82 14.50
CA ALA A 119 2.75 0.05 14.24
C ALA A 119 3.23 0.27 12.81
N LEU A 120 4.55 0.23 12.61
CA LEU A 120 5.18 0.34 11.29
C LEU A 120 5.99 -0.91 10.99
N GLU A 121 6.09 -1.21 9.71
CA GLU A 121 7.06 -2.14 9.15
C GLU A 121 8.49 -1.62 9.39
N GLY A 122 9.45 -2.54 9.52
CA GLY A 122 10.86 -2.17 9.50
C GLY A 122 11.27 -1.63 8.12
N SER A 123 12.24 -0.70 8.09
CA SER A 123 12.79 -0.23 6.81
C SER A 123 13.54 -1.39 6.12
N SER A 124 13.00 -1.86 4.99
CA SER A 124 13.61 -2.89 4.17
C SER A 124 13.83 -2.38 2.76
N SER A 125 15.04 -2.52 2.23
CA SER A 125 15.36 -2.16 0.85
C SER A 125 14.66 -3.03 -0.19
N ALA A 126 14.13 -4.20 0.20
CA ALA A 126 13.34 -5.05 -0.70
C ALA A 126 12.07 -4.38 -1.23
N TYR A 127 11.53 -3.41 -0.46
CA TYR A 127 10.35 -2.63 -0.84
C TYR A 127 10.70 -1.18 -1.21
N ALA A 128 11.93 -0.95 -1.69
CA ALA A 128 12.28 0.36 -2.23
C ALA A 128 11.41 0.68 -3.44
N ASN A 129 10.86 1.90 -3.47
CA ASN A 129 10.11 2.44 -4.58
C ASN A 129 11.06 2.76 -5.73
N ILE A 130 10.71 2.30 -6.91
CA ILE A 130 11.57 2.26 -8.10
C ILE A 130 11.02 3.13 -9.23
N LEU A 131 11.95 3.69 -10.00
CA LEU A 131 11.67 4.14 -11.36
C LEU A 131 11.70 2.91 -12.28
N ALA A 132 10.63 2.66 -13.01
CA ALA A 132 10.54 1.57 -13.96
C ALA A 132 10.23 2.09 -15.38
N VAL A 133 10.79 1.40 -16.36
CA VAL A 133 10.62 1.67 -17.79
C VAL A 133 10.29 0.37 -18.53
N LYS A 134 9.82 0.47 -19.77
CA LYS A 134 9.74 -0.71 -20.64
C LYS A 134 11.13 -1.20 -21.01
N GLU A 135 11.34 -2.52 -21.01
CA GLU A 135 12.59 -3.18 -21.43
C GLU A 135 13.07 -2.62 -22.78
N GLY A 136 14.36 -2.30 -22.85
CA GLY A 136 14.99 -1.66 -24.00
C GLY A 136 15.06 -0.14 -23.92
N ASN A 137 14.44 0.51 -22.92
CA ASN A 137 14.53 1.95 -22.68
C ASN A 137 15.56 2.34 -21.62
N GLU A 138 16.29 1.39 -21.02
CA GLU A 138 17.23 1.63 -19.92
C GLU A 138 18.34 2.61 -20.32
N GLU A 139 18.79 2.52 -21.58
CA GLU A 139 19.85 3.36 -22.14
C GLU A 139 19.34 4.65 -22.82
N ASN A 140 18.02 4.89 -22.80
CA ASN A 140 17.43 6.10 -23.38
C ASN A 140 17.98 7.36 -22.66
N PRO A 141 18.50 8.36 -23.39
CA PRO A 141 19.03 9.58 -22.79
C PRO A 141 18.04 10.31 -21.87
N LEU A 142 16.75 10.29 -22.18
CA LEU A 142 15.68 10.87 -21.34
C LEU A 142 15.56 10.13 -20.00
N VAL A 143 15.69 8.80 -20.02
CA VAL A 143 15.66 7.97 -18.80
C VAL A 143 16.91 8.22 -17.96
N LYS A 144 18.10 8.27 -18.57
CA LYS A 144 19.37 8.57 -17.87
C LYS A 144 19.34 9.95 -17.20
N ALA A 145 18.81 10.96 -17.88
CA ALA A 145 18.65 12.29 -17.31
C ALA A 145 17.70 12.28 -16.11
N LEU A 146 16.60 11.55 -16.19
CA LEU A 146 15.64 11.41 -15.08
C LEU A 146 16.26 10.65 -13.90
N ILE A 147 17.02 9.58 -14.16
CA ILE A 147 17.76 8.84 -13.11
C ILE A 147 18.73 9.78 -12.39
N ALA A 148 19.53 10.56 -13.12
CA ALA A 148 20.46 11.52 -12.54
C ALA A 148 19.74 12.56 -11.67
N ALA A 149 18.64 13.12 -12.15
CA ALA A 149 17.85 14.10 -11.42
C ALA A 149 17.24 13.52 -10.13
N LEU A 150 16.65 12.33 -10.18
CA LEU A 150 16.11 11.64 -9.00
C LEU A 150 17.21 11.19 -8.01
N SER A 151 18.42 10.95 -8.50
CA SER A 151 19.59 10.59 -7.68
C SER A 151 20.31 11.79 -7.09
N SER A 152 19.73 12.99 -7.16
CA SER A 152 20.34 14.20 -6.66
C SER A 152 20.29 14.34 -5.15
N ARG A 153 21.25 15.09 -4.60
CA ARG A 153 21.24 15.52 -3.19
C ARG A 153 20.02 16.37 -2.88
N GLN A 154 19.60 17.22 -3.82
CA GLN A 154 18.39 18.03 -3.65
C GLN A 154 17.15 17.16 -3.41
N VAL A 155 16.99 16.05 -4.13
CA VAL A 155 15.90 15.09 -3.93
C VAL A 155 16.05 14.35 -2.60
N ALA A 156 17.26 13.87 -2.27
CA ALA A 156 17.50 13.15 -1.01
C ALA A 156 17.23 14.02 0.23
N ASP A 157 17.68 15.26 0.21
CA ASP A 157 17.49 16.23 1.29
C ASP A 157 15.99 16.59 1.42
N TYR A 158 15.29 16.83 0.31
CA TYR A 158 13.85 17.07 0.31
C TYR A 158 13.07 15.91 0.93
N ILE A 159 13.38 14.66 0.57
CA ILE A 159 12.73 13.48 1.16
C ILE A 159 12.92 13.50 2.69
N THR A 160 14.14 13.74 3.15
CA THR A 160 14.49 13.76 4.58
C THR A 160 13.75 14.87 5.32
N GLU A 161 13.76 16.10 4.78
CA GLU A 161 13.17 17.28 5.42
C GLU A 161 11.65 17.24 5.43
N LYS A 162 11.04 16.82 4.32
CA LYS A 162 9.58 16.87 4.19
C LYS A 162 8.87 15.73 4.92
N TYR A 163 9.41 14.51 4.86
CA TYR A 163 8.68 13.33 5.32
C TYR A 163 9.07 12.84 6.70
N ASP A 164 10.10 13.40 7.34
CA ASP A 164 10.46 13.17 8.75
C ASP A 164 10.49 11.66 9.11
N GLY A 165 11.10 10.84 8.25
CA GLY A 165 11.21 9.40 8.41
C GLY A 165 10.03 8.56 7.92
N SER A 166 8.92 9.18 7.47
CA SER A 166 7.81 8.46 6.83
C SER A 166 8.17 7.95 5.44
N VAL A 167 9.10 8.64 4.77
CA VAL A 167 9.73 8.28 3.51
C VAL A 167 11.23 8.44 3.68
N ILE A 168 12.00 7.44 3.26
CA ILE A 168 13.45 7.38 3.50
C ILE A 168 14.15 7.17 2.17
N SER A 169 15.02 8.11 1.76
CA SER A 169 15.84 7.97 0.55
C SER A 169 16.78 6.78 0.68
N VAL A 170 16.90 6.00 -0.40
CA VAL A 170 17.86 4.88 -0.51
C VAL A 170 18.91 5.14 -1.59
N VAL A 171 18.96 6.34 -2.16
CA VAL A 171 19.97 6.71 -3.13
C VAL A 171 21.32 6.80 -2.43
N GLU A 172 22.24 5.92 -2.83
CA GLU A 172 23.61 5.95 -2.35
C GLU A 172 24.40 7.06 -3.05
N ASN A 173 25.18 7.85 -2.28
CA ASN A 173 26.04 8.91 -2.79
C ASN A 173 25.32 9.92 -3.73
N PRO A 174 24.29 10.63 -3.26
CA PRO A 174 23.53 11.54 -4.09
C PRO A 174 24.42 12.62 -4.75
N GLY A 175 24.24 12.79 -6.09
CA GLY A 175 24.99 13.72 -6.92
C GLY A 175 24.38 15.13 -6.98
N ASP A 176 24.79 15.88 -8.01
CA ASP A 176 24.27 17.23 -8.30
C ASP A 176 23.01 17.21 -9.20
N GLY A 177 22.55 16.03 -9.61
CA GLY A 177 21.38 15.86 -10.45
C GLY A 177 21.68 15.72 -11.94
N TYR A 178 22.95 15.65 -12.31
CA TYR A 178 23.40 15.53 -13.69
C TYR A 178 24.35 14.35 -13.86
N ASP A 179 24.17 13.62 -14.97
CA ASP A 179 25.09 12.58 -15.41
C ASP A 179 26.19 13.25 -16.26
N PRO A 180 27.46 13.19 -15.85
CA PRO A 180 28.57 13.83 -16.59
C PRO A 180 28.84 13.19 -17.96
N ASP A 181 28.38 11.94 -18.16
CA ASP A 181 28.59 11.19 -19.41
C ASP A 181 27.44 11.39 -20.40
N LEU A 182 26.36 12.09 -20.00
CA LEU A 182 25.18 12.35 -20.82
C LEU A 182 25.32 13.68 -21.59
N ASP A 183 25.12 13.63 -22.90
CA ASP A 183 24.97 14.85 -23.71
C ASP A 183 23.53 15.41 -23.51
N TYR A 184 23.42 16.45 -22.69
CA TYR A 184 22.13 17.09 -22.38
C TYR A 184 21.49 17.82 -23.58
N SER A 185 22.23 18.01 -24.70
CA SER A 185 21.59 18.49 -25.93
C SER A 185 20.56 17.51 -26.49
N ALA A 186 20.66 16.22 -26.12
CA ALA A 186 19.71 15.18 -26.52
C ALA A 186 18.35 15.28 -25.78
N ILE A 187 18.30 15.98 -24.64
CA ILE A 187 17.05 16.19 -23.88
C ILE A 187 16.48 17.60 -24.07
N ALA A 188 17.25 18.54 -24.60
CA ALA A 188 16.81 19.91 -24.80
C ALA A 188 15.57 19.95 -25.70
N GLY A 189 14.50 20.60 -25.24
CA GLY A 189 13.21 20.67 -25.94
C GLY A 189 12.42 19.36 -25.99
N GLN A 190 12.90 18.29 -25.33
CA GLN A 190 12.19 17.02 -25.23
C GLN A 190 11.31 16.98 -23.99
N THR A 191 10.26 16.15 -24.04
CA THR A 191 9.38 15.88 -22.88
C THR A 191 9.59 14.45 -22.38
N ILE A 192 9.91 14.33 -21.11
CA ILE A 192 9.93 13.08 -20.36
C ILE A 192 8.56 12.91 -19.71
N THR A 193 7.85 11.82 -19.98
CA THR A 193 6.54 11.54 -19.40
C THR A 193 6.67 10.48 -18.31
N VAL A 194 6.11 10.73 -17.12
CA VAL A 194 6.19 9.79 -15.99
C VAL A 194 4.81 9.62 -15.34
N ALA A 195 4.36 8.37 -15.23
CA ALA A 195 3.19 8.01 -14.43
C ALA A 195 3.58 7.83 -12.97
N ALA A 196 2.90 8.48 -12.04
CA ALA A 196 3.26 8.47 -10.62
C ALA A 196 2.03 8.48 -9.70
N SER A 197 2.17 7.96 -8.47
CA SER A 197 1.20 8.26 -7.41
C SER A 197 1.33 9.72 -6.95
N PRO A 198 0.24 10.38 -6.51
CA PRO A 198 0.28 11.80 -6.14
C PRO A 198 1.32 12.13 -5.06
N ALA A 199 1.34 11.35 -3.97
CA ALA A 199 2.30 11.50 -2.86
C ALA A 199 2.90 10.14 -2.47
N PRO A 200 4.17 10.08 -2.13
CA PRO A 200 5.20 11.12 -2.20
C PRO A 200 5.78 11.28 -3.62
N HIS A 201 5.44 10.41 -4.56
CA HIS A 201 6.15 10.20 -5.84
C HIS A 201 6.11 11.43 -6.75
N ALA A 202 4.91 11.97 -7.07
CA ALA A 202 4.79 13.17 -7.90
C ALA A 202 5.43 14.40 -7.22
N GLU A 203 5.38 14.49 -5.90
CA GLU A 203 6.03 15.55 -5.14
C GLU A 203 7.56 15.47 -5.24
N ILE A 204 8.14 14.27 -5.21
CA ILE A 204 9.57 14.02 -5.43
C ILE A 204 9.96 14.34 -6.88
N LEU A 205 9.15 13.91 -7.85
CA LEU A 205 9.36 14.21 -9.26
C LEU A 205 9.33 15.71 -9.56
N ALA A 206 8.61 16.51 -8.77
CA ALA A 206 8.60 17.97 -8.94
C ALA A 206 10.01 18.58 -8.78
N LEU A 207 10.86 18.00 -7.91
CA LEU A 207 12.26 18.43 -7.78
C LEU A 207 13.09 18.01 -8.99
N ALA A 208 12.90 16.78 -9.47
CA ALA A 208 13.56 16.32 -10.71
C ALA A 208 13.17 17.18 -11.92
N LYS A 209 11.91 17.65 -11.96
CA LYS A 209 11.42 18.59 -12.99
C LYS A 209 12.21 19.90 -13.02
N GLU A 210 12.51 20.48 -11.85
CA GLU A 210 13.31 21.71 -11.76
C GLU A 210 14.75 21.49 -12.26
N ILE A 211 15.37 20.34 -11.90
CA ILE A 211 16.71 19.96 -12.33
C ILE A 211 16.76 19.81 -13.86
N LEU A 212 15.79 19.08 -14.42
CA LEU A 212 15.73 18.85 -15.88
C LEU A 212 15.45 20.15 -16.66
N ALA A 213 14.61 21.03 -16.11
CA ALA A 213 14.31 22.34 -16.73
C ALA A 213 15.56 23.22 -16.88
N ALA A 214 16.55 23.11 -15.98
CA ALA A 214 17.82 23.81 -16.09
C ALA A 214 18.69 23.34 -17.27
N LYS A 215 18.29 22.25 -17.94
CA LYS A 215 18.90 21.70 -19.18
C LYS A 215 17.90 21.74 -20.35
N ASP A 216 16.91 22.62 -20.30
CA ASP A 216 15.85 22.78 -21.30
C ASP A 216 15.02 21.51 -21.54
N GLY A 217 15.05 20.52 -20.63
CA GLY A 217 14.19 19.34 -20.62
C GLY A 217 12.85 19.63 -19.95
N THR A 218 11.79 19.00 -20.40
CA THR A 218 10.46 19.09 -19.78
C THR A 218 10.12 17.76 -19.10
N LEU A 219 9.64 17.79 -17.84
CA LEU A 219 9.07 16.63 -17.18
C LEU A 219 7.55 16.80 -17.07
N ASP A 220 6.81 15.91 -17.72
CA ASP A 220 5.35 15.79 -17.61
C ASP A 220 5.01 14.68 -16.64
N ILE A 221 4.43 15.04 -15.48
CA ILE A 221 4.07 14.12 -14.40
C ILE A 221 2.58 13.84 -14.51
N GLN A 222 2.23 12.60 -14.78
CA GLN A 222 0.84 12.13 -14.87
C GLN A 222 0.49 11.35 -13.60
N GLU A 223 -0.44 11.90 -12.82
CA GLU A 223 -0.82 11.32 -11.53
C GLU A 223 -1.93 10.27 -11.69
N TYR A 224 -1.74 9.11 -11.05
CA TYR A 224 -2.69 8.00 -10.99
C TYR A 224 -2.89 7.58 -9.55
N SER A 225 -4.16 7.29 -9.19
CA SER A 225 -4.55 6.90 -7.84
C SER A 225 -4.65 5.38 -7.64
N ASP A 226 -4.34 4.58 -8.66
CA ASP A 226 -4.31 3.11 -8.62
C ASP A 226 -2.92 2.57 -8.97
N TYR A 227 -2.73 1.26 -8.79
CA TYR A 227 -1.44 0.60 -9.06
C TYR A 227 -1.38 -0.16 -10.41
N VAL A 228 -2.48 -0.20 -11.17
CA VAL A 228 -2.57 -0.97 -12.43
C VAL A 228 -2.26 -0.11 -13.64
N ILE A 229 -2.89 1.06 -13.74
CA ILE A 229 -2.77 1.95 -14.91
C ILE A 229 -1.33 2.41 -15.15
N PRO A 230 -0.52 2.79 -14.12
CA PRO A 230 0.86 3.25 -14.34
C PRO A 230 1.76 2.23 -15.06
N ASN A 231 1.57 0.94 -14.84
CA ASN A 231 2.30 -0.10 -15.56
C ASN A 231 1.80 -0.26 -17.00
N ASN A 232 0.50 -0.22 -17.21
CA ASN A 232 -0.09 -0.40 -18.53
C ASN A 232 0.32 0.73 -19.50
N VAL A 233 0.33 1.99 -19.04
CA VAL A 233 0.68 3.14 -19.89
C VAL A 233 2.20 3.20 -20.22
N VAL A 234 3.05 2.56 -19.41
CA VAL A 234 4.47 2.38 -19.75
C VAL A 234 4.64 1.20 -20.72
N GLU A 235 3.93 0.09 -20.50
CA GLU A 235 4.02 -1.07 -21.39
C GLU A 235 3.53 -0.75 -22.81
N ASP A 236 2.47 0.04 -22.97
CA ASP A 236 1.95 0.43 -24.29
C ASP A 236 2.74 1.58 -24.94
N GLY A 237 3.67 2.21 -24.20
CA GLY A 237 4.54 3.29 -24.65
C GLY A 237 3.88 4.68 -24.66
N THR A 238 2.69 4.84 -24.07
CA THR A 238 2.03 6.14 -23.90
C THR A 238 2.83 7.04 -22.96
N VAL A 239 3.46 6.45 -21.93
CA VAL A 239 4.30 7.11 -20.94
C VAL A 239 5.67 6.44 -20.93
N LEU A 240 6.75 7.21 -20.77
CA LEU A 240 8.12 6.69 -20.84
C LEU A 240 8.52 5.86 -19.62
N ALA A 241 8.10 6.29 -18.43
CA ALA A 241 8.47 5.65 -17.16
C ALA A 241 7.32 5.72 -16.16
N ASN A 242 7.39 4.89 -15.11
CA ASN A 242 6.56 5.09 -13.94
C ASN A 242 7.39 5.12 -12.64
N TYR A 243 6.81 5.75 -11.62
CA TYR A 243 7.38 5.84 -10.29
C TYR A 243 6.27 5.81 -9.27
N PHE A 244 5.99 4.60 -8.71
CA PHE A 244 4.88 4.38 -7.75
C PHE A 244 4.98 3.04 -7.01
N GLN A 245 5.85 2.12 -7.43
CA GLN A 245 5.87 0.71 -7.04
C GLN A 245 7.24 0.27 -6.55
N HIS A 246 7.30 -0.90 -5.93
CA HIS A 246 8.52 -1.60 -5.54
C HIS A 246 8.75 -2.86 -6.39
N THR A 247 9.99 -3.35 -6.41
CA THR A 247 10.39 -4.50 -7.24
C THR A 247 9.49 -5.74 -7.08
N PRO A 248 9.10 -6.20 -5.87
CA PRO A 248 8.22 -7.36 -5.76
C PRO A 248 6.86 -7.18 -6.44
N TYR A 249 6.28 -5.96 -6.41
CA TYR A 249 5.05 -5.67 -7.14
C TYR A 249 5.26 -5.67 -8.65
N LEU A 250 6.35 -5.06 -9.14
CA LEU A 250 6.69 -5.05 -10.56
C LEU A 250 6.84 -6.46 -11.12
N ASP A 251 7.58 -7.33 -10.41
CA ASP A 251 7.83 -8.71 -10.83
C ASP A 251 6.52 -9.51 -10.91
N ASP A 252 5.67 -9.38 -9.89
CA ASP A 252 4.36 -10.03 -9.86
C ASP A 252 3.44 -9.50 -10.95
N PHE A 253 3.41 -8.18 -11.16
CA PHE A 253 2.62 -7.54 -12.22
C PHE A 253 3.04 -8.03 -13.60
N ASN A 254 4.35 -8.06 -13.89
CA ASN A 254 4.88 -8.58 -15.15
C ASN A 254 4.47 -10.03 -15.38
N ALA A 255 4.59 -10.87 -14.34
CA ALA A 255 4.24 -12.28 -14.43
C ALA A 255 2.74 -12.51 -14.70
N GLN A 256 1.87 -11.72 -14.05
CA GLN A 256 0.42 -11.86 -14.18
C GLN A 256 -0.14 -11.26 -15.47
N ASN A 257 0.45 -10.18 -15.97
CA ASN A 257 -0.09 -9.41 -17.10
C ASN A 257 0.71 -9.60 -18.40
N GLY A 258 1.86 -10.30 -18.35
CA GLY A 258 2.72 -10.49 -19.51
C GLY A 258 3.36 -9.17 -19.98
N THR A 259 3.63 -8.26 -19.06
CA THR A 259 4.33 -7.00 -19.32
C THR A 259 5.85 -7.17 -19.20
N HIS A 260 6.60 -6.20 -19.76
CA HIS A 260 8.07 -6.28 -19.89
C HIS A 260 8.70 -5.01 -19.31
N LEU A 261 8.32 -4.67 -18.08
CA LEU A 261 8.85 -3.52 -17.41
C LEU A 261 10.08 -3.90 -16.57
N VAL A 262 11.04 -3.00 -16.49
CA VAL A 262 12.29 -3.19 -15.74
C VAL A 262 12.54 -2.01 -14.80
N SER A 263 13.09 -2.30 -13.63
CA SER A 263 13.54 -1.29 -12.68
C SER A 263 14.87 -0.71 -13.13
N VAL A 264 15.00 0.64 -13.11
CA VAL A 264 16.23 1.34 -13.48
C VAL A 264 16.82 2.17 -12.33
N LEU A 265 16.07 2.41 -11.26
CA LEU A 265 16.56 3.13 -10.07
C LEU A 265 15.70 2.78 -8.86
N SER A 266 16.32 2.57 -7.70
CA SER A 266 15.66 2.61 -6.39
C SER A 266 15.83 3.99 -5.77
N VAL A 267 14.72 4.62 -5.37
CA VAL A 267 14.72 6.03 -4.92
C VAL A 267 14.50 6.14 -3.42
N HIS A 268 13.47 5.50 -2.87
CA HIS A 268 13.12 5.60 -1.45
C HIS A 268 12.37 4.36 -0.96
N VAL A 269 12.27 4.20 0.36
CA VAL A 269 11.39 3.22 1.01
C VAL A 269 10.26 3.94 1.75
N GLU A 270 9.12 3.28 1.80
CA GLU A 270 7.93 3.70 2.52
C GLU A 270 7.48 2.56 3.45
N PRO A 271 7.72 2.64 4.77
CA PRO A 271 7.25 1.62 5.70
C PRO A 271 5.73 1.48 5.69
N LEU A 272 5.22 0.26 5.52
CA LEU A 272 3.80 -0.04 5.62
C LEU A 272 3.33 0.17 7.06
N GLY A 273 2.13 0.73 7.25
CA GLY A 273 1.61 1.06 8.57
C GLY A 273 0.32 0.34 8.95
N LEU A 274 0.20 -0.06 10.23
CA LEU A 274 -1.06 -0.49 10.86
C LEU A 274 -1.69 0.72 11.55
N TYR A 275 -2.84 1.13 11.09
CA TYR A 275 -3.57 2.31 11.58
C TYR A 275 -4.81 1.91 12.37
N GLY A 276 -5.12 2.70 13.40
CA GLY A 276 -6.34 2.56 14.17
C GLY A 276 -7.55 3.11 13.42
N GLY A 277 -8.64 2.36 13.44
CA GLY A 277 -9.96 2.77 12.97
C GLY A 277 -10.88 3.01 14.16
N LYS A 278 -11.73 2.03 14.49
CA LYS A 278 -12.54 2.06 15.72
C LYS A 278 -11.70 1.92 16.99
N GLN A 279 -10.53 1.29 16.88
CA GLN A 279 -9.56 1.15 17.96
C GLN A 279 -8.49 2.24 17.85
N SER A 280 -8.18 2.89 18.96
CA SER A 280 -7.13 3.93 19.02
C SER A 280 -5.80 3.44 19.60
N SER A 281 -5.73 2.16 20.00
CA SER A 281 -4.53 1.51 20.53
C SER A 281 -4.45 0.06 20.08
N LEU A 282 -3.30 -0.58 20.29
CA LEU A 282 -3.09 -2.01 19.97
C LEU A 282 -3.58 -2.96 21.07
N ASP A 283 -4.25 -2.47 22.11
CA ASP A 283 -4.61 -3.29 23.28
C ASP A 283 -5.59 -4.41 22.93
N ALA A 284 -6.47 -4.20 21.97
CA ALA A 284 -7.38 -5.23 21.50
C ALA A 284 -6.69 -6.39 20.77
N LEU A 285 -5.47 -6.17 20.26
CA LEU A 285 -4.63 -7.18 19.58
C LEU A 285 -3.68 -7.93 20.51
N LYS A 286 -3.53 -7.51 21.77
CA LYS A 286 -2.63 -8.14 22.78
C LYS A 286 -3.25 -9.30 23.54
#